data_dc512990b97247f030b4c83defa817b4
#
_entry.id   dc512990b97247f030b4c83defa817b4
#
_cell.length_a   1.000
_cell.length_b   1.000
_cell.length_c   1.000
_cell.angle_alpha   90.00
_cell.angle_beta   90.00
_cell.angle_gamma   90.00
#
_symmetry.space_group_name_H-M   'P 1'
#
loop_
_entity.id
_entity.type
_entity.pdbx_description
1 polymer ?
#
loop_
_entity_poly.entity_id
_entity_poly.type
_entity_poly.pdbx_seq_one_letter_code
_entity_poly.pdbx_strand_id
1 'polypeptide(L)'
;MRKAKLFYEGNNFLLVKRRGGGGPFIIQTSGYTMDRKAINKSWIVTQLRTVPHRDRNKLPDPFIMDHMLPCYERLNATVLELYIKPSCRSLEDLTKEFSVYYERCCKQIILLGHSKGGLVMAAALERIYKKTTAILVAPTFGTVTGSEDAMIDRLEENKGDGFLETLKTGFLKKVVKITSSRRSVDRDMYYTSNFVAETKRMFSNLKDHYIVNVVARCPDSATQKSIKTKLFINFGKRLGLSPEESDGMVETANQEITKEFIKMSIDIQAIHPTALESANNIIDDVLRREEFSKA
;
A
#
# COMPACT_ATOMS: atom_id res chain seq x y z
N MET A 1 17.94 15.71 -5.62
CA MET A 1 17.49 14.34 -5.23
C MET A 1 18.71 13.44 -5.06
N ARG A 2 18.90 12.82 -3.89
CA ARG A 2 19.96 11.82 -3.69
C ARG A 2 19.61 10.56 -4.50
N LYS A 3 20.61 9.98 -5.22
CA LYS A 3 20.42 8.75 -5.99
C LYS A 3 19.95 7.63 -5.06
N ALA A 4 18.87 6.93 -5.43
CA ALA A 4 18.45 5.72 -4.74
C ALA A 4 19.59 4.69 -4.76
N LYS A 5 19.86 4.03 -3.64
CA LYS A 5 20.92 3.04 -3.51
C LYS A 5 20.34 1.72 -3.04
N LEU A 6 20.64 0.64 -3.75
CA LEU A 6 20.30 -0.70 -3.28
C LEU A 6 20.95 -0.91 -1.90
N PHE A 7 20.15 -1.29 -0.93
CA PHE A 7 20.56 -1.54 0.45
C PHE A 7 20.64 -3.03 0.76
N TYR A 8 19.63 -3.78 0.32
CA TYR A 8 19.54 -5.23 0.50
C TYR A 8 18.83 -5.86 -0.71
N GLU A 9 19.25 -7.05 -1.09
CA GLU A 9 18.61 -7.85 -2.13
C GLU A 9 18.34 -9.25 -1.60
N GLY A 10 17.05 -9.55 -1.41
CA GLY A 10 16.56 -10.89 -1.12
C GLY A 10 16.12 -11.63 -2.38
N ASN A 11 15.56 -12.82 -2.20
CA ASN A 11 14.99 -13.59 -3.31
C ASN A 11 13.70 -12.96 -3.84
N ASN A 12 12.84 -12.46 -2.93
CA ASN A 12 11.50 -11.98 -3.24
C ASN A 12 11.35 -10.46 -3.17
N PHE A 13 12.28 -9.75 -2.50
CA PHE A 13 12.20 -8.30 -2.34
C PHE A 13 13.55 -7.61 -2.43
N LEU A 14 13.48 -6.28 -2.61
CA LEU A 14 14.60 -5.35 -2.59
C LEU A 14 14.34 -4.30 -1.52
N LEU A 15 15.36 -3.90 -0.76
CA LEU A 15 15.34 -2.67 0.02
C LEU A 15 16.21 -1.62 -0.65
N VAL A 16 15.63 -0.48 -0.90
CA VAL A 16 16.27 0.67 -1.55
C VAL A 16 16.40 1.79 -0.54
N LYS A 17 17.63 2.21 -0.26
CA LYS A 17 17.91 3.31 0.67
C LYS A 17 17.60 4.64 0.01
N ARG A 18 16.68 5.38 0.62
CA ARG A 18 16.32 6.75 0.21
C ARG A 18 17.05 7.80 1.02
N ARG A 19 17.16 7.55 2.31
CA ARG A 19 17.83 8.42 3.25
C ARG A 19 18.70 7.61 4.19
N GLY A 20 19.85 8.15 4.59
CA GLY A 20 20.72 7.59 5.61
C GLY A 20 20.68 8.44 6.87
N GLY A 21 20.56 7.80 8.01
CA GLY A 21 20.64 8.38 9.35
C GLY A 21 21.22 7.38 10.33
N GLY A 22 21.52 7.83 11.54
CA GLY A 22 22.03 7.00 12.65
C GLY A 22 20.91 6.39 13.50
N GLY A 23 19.68 6.90 13.37
CA GLY A 23 18.50 6.50 14.12
C GLY A 23 17.85 5.19 13.62
N PRO A 24 16.53 5.02 13.88
CA PRO A 24 15.80 3.82 13.50
C PRO A 24 15.76 3.63 11.99
N PHE A 25 15.47 2.41 11.56
CA PHE A 25 15.07 2.13 10.19
C PHE A 25 13.57 2.34 10.06
N ILE A 26 13.16 3.11 9.05
CA ILE A 26 11.77 3.18 8.60
C ILE A 26 11.71 2.40 7.29
N ILE A 27 11.04 1.25 7.31
CA ILE A 27 10.81 0.45 6.11
C ILE A 27 9.40 0.75 5.63
N GLN A 28 9.30 1.34 4.45
CA GLN A 28 8.03 1.71 3.84
C GLN A 28 7.77 0.90 2.57
N THR A 29 6.50 0.58 2.30
CA THR A 29 6.09 -0.09 1.06
C THR A 29 4.64 0.17 0.70
N SER A 30 4.38 0.25 -0.60
CA SER A 30 3.04 0.18 -1.18
C SER A 30 2.78 -1.13 -1.90
N GLY A 31 3.74 -2.04 -1.85
CA GLY A 31 3.67 -3.28 -2.59
C GLY A 31 3.99 -3.16 -4.08
N TYR A 32 4.67 -2.10 -4.51
CA TYR A 32 5.15 -2.00 -5.89
C TYR A 32 6.21 -3.06 -6.21
N THR A 33 6.21 -3.47 -7.47
CA THR A 33 7.20 -4.41 -7.98
C THR A 33 8.29 -3.69 -8.76
N MET A 34 9.55 -4.03 -8.49
CA MET A 34 10.72 -3.42 -9.12
C MET A 34 11.84 -4.44 -9.31
N ASP A 35 12.61 -4.33 -10.39
CA ASP A 35 13.83 -5.10 -10.60
C ASP A 35 15.10 -4.27 -10.29
N ARG A 36 16.23 -4.97 -10.14
CA ARG A 36 17.53 -4.33 -9.91
C ARG A 36 17.96 -3.41 -11.06
N LYS A 37 17.59 -3.75 -12.30
CA LYS A 37 17.91 -2.94 -13.48
C LYS A 37 17.18 -1.61 -13.45
N ALA A 38 15.98 -1.60 -12.88
CA ALA A 38 15.18 -0.40 -12.71
C ALA A 38 15.79 0.59 -11.70
N ILE A 39 16.45 0.10 -10.65
CA ILE A 39 17.15 0.93 -9.66
C ILE A 39 18.37 1.60 -10.29
N ASN A 40 19.05 0.90 -11.18
CA ASN A 40 20.28 1.40 -11.85
C ASN A 40 19.98 2.32 -13.04
N LYS A 41 18.88 2.08 -13.74
CA LYS A 41 18.39 3.02 -14.76
C LYS A 41 17.63 4.10 -14.02
N SER A 42 18.07 5.36 -14.16
CA SER A 42 17.42 6.52 -13.53
C SER A 42 15.97 6.17 -13.13
N TRP A 43 15.74 6.07 -11.84
CA TRP A 43 14.49 5.66 -11.18
C TRP A 43 13.21 6.23 -11.84
N ILE A 44 13.35 7.39 -12.44
CA ILE A 44 12.42 8.13 -13.27
C ILE A 44 11.80 7.28 -14.39
N VAL A 45 12.60 6.51 -15.13
CA VAL A 45 12.14 5.81 -16.34
C VAL A 45 11.28 4.59 -16.01
N THR A 46 11.45 3.98 -14.85
CA THR A 46 10.75 2.74 -14.50
C THR A 46 9.34 2.98 -13.99
N GLN A 47 9.12 4.07 -13.28
CA GLN A 47 7.78 4.47 -12.85
C GLN A 47 6.94 5.01 -14.01
N LEU A 48 7.56 5.62 -15.02
CA LEU A 48 6.87 6.10 -16.22
C LEU A 48 6.26 4.98 -17.08
N ARG A 49 6.69 3.72 -16.90
CA ARG A 49 6.09 2.57 -17.62
C ARG A 49 4.79 2.07 -17.01
N THR A 50 4.51 2.44 -15.76
CA THR A 50 3.29 2.02 -15.04
C THR A 50 2.24 3.12 -14.93
N VAL A 51 2.53 4.35 -15.40
CA VAL A 51 1.60 5.49 -15.38
C VAL A 51 1.18 5.82 -16.81
N PRO A 52 -0.14 6.02 -17.08
CA PRO A 52 -0.61 6.44 -18.40
C PRO A 52 0.08 7.73 -18.86
N HIS A 53 0.46 7.78 -20.10
CA HIS A 53 1.34 8.67 -20.84
C HIS A 53 1.20 10.22 -20.68
N ARG A 54 0.41 10.76 -19.74
CA ARG A 54 0.06 12.19 -19.74
C ARG A 54 0.90 13.13 -18.90
N ASP A 55 1.73 12.64 -17.99
CA ASP A 55 2.59 13.52 -17.17
C ASP A 55 4.00 12.96 -17.02
N ARG A 56 4.74 12.90 -18.12
CA ARG A 56 6.15 12.47 -18.13
C ARG A 56 7.06 13.36 -17.28
N ASN A 57 6.61 14.54 -16.89
CA ASN A 57 7.36 15.51 -16.08
C ASN A 57 6.94 15.53 -14.60
N LYS A 58 5.84 14.90 -14.22
CA LYS A 58 5.46 14.68 -12.83
C LYS A 58 5.56 13.19 -12.55
N LEU A 59 6.70 12.82 -12.04
CA LEU A 59 6.86 11.51 -11.42
C LEU A 59 5.76 11.34 -10.38
N PRO A 60 5.09 10.15 -10.31
CA PRO A 60 4.43 9.82 -9.07
C PRO A 60 5.52 9.91 -8.01
N ASP A 61 5.29 10.77 -7.02
CA ASP A 61 6.22 10.95 -5.93
C ASP A 61 6.69 9.59 -5.46
N PRO A 62 8.02 9.42 -5.29
CA PRO A 62 8.50 8.24 -4.65
C PRO A 62 7.82 8.24 -3.30
N PHE A 63 6.74 7.53 -3.23
CA PHE A 63 6.07 7.14 -2.04
C PHE A 63 6.40 8.00 -0.81
N ILE A 64 5.56 9.00 -0.48
CA ILE A 64 5.54 9.71 0.81
C ILE A 64 6.71 10.66 1.11
N MET A 65 7.86 10.48 0.47
CA MET A 65 9.12 11.00 0.98
C MET A 65 9.15 12.51 1.23
N ASP A 66 8.57 13.32 0.34
CA ASP A 66 8.75 14.77 0.44
C ASP A 66 7.93 15.38 1.61
N HIS A 67 6.73 14.87 1.85
CA HIS A 67 5.89 15.33 2.96
C HIS A 67 6.40 14.85 4.33
N MET A 68 7.02 13.67 4.36
CA MET A 68 7.52 13.06 5.60
C MET A 68 8.98 13.40 5.91
N LEU A 69 9.69 14.08 5.02
CA LEU A 69 11.10 14.45 5.21
C LEU A 69 11.38 15.11 6.56
N PRO A 70 10.60 16.12 7.03
CA PRO A 70 10.88 16.75 8.33
C PRO A 70 10.82 15.76 9.50
N CYS A 71 9.87 14.82 9.46
CA CYS A 71 9.73 13.79 10.48
C CYS A 71 10.92 12.81 10.47
N TYR A 72 11.29 12.33 9.29
CA TYR A 72 12.45 11.44 9.12
C TYR A 72 13.77 12.12 9.52
N GLU A 73 13.88 13.43 9.32
CA GLU A 73 15.04 14.22 9.72
C GLU A 73 15.15 14.33 11.23
N ARG A 74 14.05 14.65 11.89
CA ARG A 74 13.98 14.76 13.34
C ARG A 74 14.38 13.45 14.03
N LEU A 75 13.90 12.31 13.53
CA LEU A 75 14.28 10.98 14.01
C LEU A 75 15.70 10.57 13.63
N ASN A 76 16.39 11.33 12.81
CA ASN A 76 17.64 10.90 12.17
C ASN A 76 17.54 9.50 11.54
N ALA A 77 16.37 9.18 10.96
CA ALA A 77 16.03 7.86 10.49
C ALA A 77 16.79 7.47 9.21
N THR A 78 17.08 6.19 9.07
CA THR A 78 17.40 5.58 7.77
C THR A 78 16.11 5.11 7.13
N VAL A 79 15.77 5.65 5.96
CA VAL A 79 14.56 5.31 5.23
C VAL A 79 14.86 4.32 4.11
N LEU A 80 14.19 3.17 4.17
CA LEU A 80 14.29 2.08 3.21
C LEU A 80 12.92 1.87 2.54
N GLU A 81 12.90 1.72 1.24
CA GLU A 81 11.71 1.30 0.50
C GLU A 81 11.80 -0.18 0.15
N LEU A 82 10.75 -0.93 0.49
CA LEU A 82 10.60 -2.31 0.10
C LEU A 82 9.87 -2.39 -1.23
N TYR A 83 10.49 -3.06 -2.19
CA TYR A 83 9.92 -3.39 -3.48
C TYR A 83 9.86 -4.90 -3.67
N ILE A 84 8.76 -5.37 -4.21
CA ILE A 84 8.57 -6.78 -4.57
C ILE A 84 9.36 -7.07 -5.84
N LYS A 85 10.13 -8.15 -5.89
CA LYS A 85 10.84 -8.53 -7.13
C LYS A 85 9.86 -9.11 -8.15
N PRO A 86 10.11 -8.92 -9.46
CA PRO A 86 9.31 -9.54 -10.51
C PRO A 86 9.29 -11.06 -10.45
N SER A 87 10.32 -11.67 -9.89
CA SER A 87 10.46 -13.12 -9.69
C SER A 87 9.66 -13.65 -8.49
N CYS A 88 9.17 -12.78 -7.61
CA CYS A 88 8.35 -13.17 -6.47
C CYS A 88 7.04 -13.80 -6.95
N ARG A 89 6.76 -15.01 -6.48
CA ARG A 89 5.59 -15.78 -6.92
C ARG A 89 4.40 -15.67 -5.97
N SER A 90 4.66 -15.43 -4.67
CA SER A 90 3.63 -15.30 -3.67
C SER A 90 4.00 -14.24 -2.61
N LEU A 91 2.99 -13.60 -2.03
CA LEU A 91 3.18 -12.71 -0.88
C LEU A 91 3.58 -13.50 0.37
N GLU A 92 3.23 -14.76 0.46
CA GLU A 92 3.63 -15.64 1.56
C GLU A 92 5.16 -15.84 1.60
N ASP A 93 5.78 -16.15 0.46
CA ASP A 93 7.24 -16.31 0.37
C ASP A 93 7.95 -15.00 0.69
N LEU A 94 7.42 -13.88 0.20
CA LEU A 94 7.94 -12.55 0.48
C LEU A 94 7.90 -12.24 1.98
N THR A 95 6.76 -12.45 2.63
CA THR A 95 6.58 -12.12 4.05
C THR A 95 7.41 -13.02 4.97
N LYS A 96 7.56 -14.31 4.64
CA LYS A 96 8.48 -15.23 5.33
C LYS A 96 9.93 -14.74 5.23
N GLU A 97 10.39 -14.41 4.04
CA GLU A 97 11.75 -13.93 3.82
C GLU A 97 12.00 -12.59 4.53
N PHE A 98 11.02 -11.67 4.43
CA PHE A 98 11.12 -10.36 5.08
C PHE A 98 11.15 -10.46 6.61
N SER A 99 10.35 -11.34 7.23
CA SER A 99 10.37 -11.54 8.67
C SER A 99 11.72 -12.08 9.16
N VAL A 100 12.34 -13.00 8.43
CA VAL A 100 13.71 -13.50 8.73
C VAL A 100 14.74 -12.37 8.64
N TYR A 101 14.65 -11.52 7.60
CA TYR A 101 15.52 -10.34 7.49
C TYR A 101 15.33 -9.41 8.69
N TYR A 102 14.07 -9.14 9.05
CA TYR A 102 13.70 -8.27 10.16
C TYR A 102 14.29 -8.75 11.48
N GLU A 103 14.13 -10.03 11.81
CA GLU A 103 14.63 -10.63 13.07
C GLU A 103 16.15 -10.55 13.20
N ARG A 104 16.87 -10.59 12.09
CA ARG A 104 18.35 -10.47 12.05
C ARG A 104 18.83 -9.02 12.16
N CYS A 105 17.97 -8.04 11.95
CA CYS A 105 18.34 -6.63 11.99
C CYS A 105 18.52 -6.20 13.45
N CYS A 106 19.71 -5.63 13.77
CA CYS A 106 20.01 -5.11 15.12
C CYS A 106 19.44 -3.71 15.38
N LYS A 107 18.90 -3.04 14.38
CA LYS A 107 18.31 -1.70 14.50
C LYS A 107 16.84 -1.81 14.86
N GLN A 108 16.35 -0.79 15.56
CA GLN A 108 14.91 -0.60 15.69
C GLN A 108 14.31 -0.33 14.32
N ILE A 109 13.20 -0.99 14.02
CA ILE A 109 12.51 -0.84 12.74
C ILE A 109 11.08 -0.35 13.00
N ILE A 110 10.66 0.62 12.22
CA ILE A 110 9.29 1.10 12.12
C ILE A 110 8.79 0.72 10.73
N LEU A 111 7.63 0.09 10.66
CA LEU A 111 7.03 -0.35 9.40
C LEU A 111 5.93 0.64 8.97
N LEU A 112 5.93 1.00 7.69
CA LEU A 112 4.90 1.84 7.08
C LEU A 112 4.40 1.17 5.81
N GLY A 113 3.16 0.68 5.84
CA GLY A 113 2.55 -0.03 4.72
C GLY A 113 1.30 0.68 4.18
N HIS A 114 1.21 0.87 2.87
CA HIS A 114 0.01 1.39 2.21
C HIS A 114 -0.54 0.35 1.23
N SER A 115 -1.86 0.24 1.13
CA SER A 115 -2.50 -0.65 0.15
C SER A 115 -1.99 -2.10 0.31
N LYS A 116 -1.56 -2.75 -0.78
CA LYS A 116 -0.89 -4.06 -0.76
C LYS A 116 0.29 -4.11 0.21
N GLY A 117 1.02 -3.00 0.34
CA GLY A 117 2.10 -2.90 1.32
C GLY A 117 1.62 -3.04 2.76
N GLY A 118 0.42 -2.57 3.08
CA GLY A 118 -0.21 -2.77 4.38
C GLY A 118 -0.48 -4.26 4.67
N LEU A 119 -1.01 -5.00 3.69
CA LEU A 119 -1.19 -6.45 3.78
C LEU A 119 0.15 -7.18 4.00
N VAL A 120 1.18 -6.81 3.21
CA VAL A 120 2.52 -7.40 3.33
C VAL A 120 3.11 -7.17 4.72
N MET A 121 2.99 -5.94 5.26
CA MET A 121 3.52 -5.62 6.59
C MET A 121 2.73 -6.34 7.69
N ALA A 122 1.40 -6.39 7.63
CA ALA A 122 0.59 -7.13 8.59
C ALA A 122 0.97 -8.61 8.61
N ALA A 123 1.01 -9.26 7.45
CA ALA A 123 1.37 -10.67 7.34
C ALA A 123 2.83 -10.97 7.76
N ALA A 124 3.73 -10.02 7.62
CA ALA A 124 5.09 -10.15 8.12
C ALA A 124 5.15 -10.04 9.66
N LEU A 125 4.39 -9.08 10.24
CA LEU A 125 4.32 -8.86 11.69
C LEU A 125 3.86 -10.12 12.46
N GLU A 126 2.95 -10.88 11.88
CA GLU A 126 2.49 -12.15 12.48
C GLU A 126 3.61 -13.16 12.71
N ARG A 127 4.74 -12.99 12.04
CA ARG A 127 5.94 -13.85 12.08
C ARG A 127 7.13 -13.21 12.78
N ILE A 128 6.96 -11.98 13.25
CA ILE A 128 8.01 -11.19 13.91
C ILE A 128 7.77 -11.25 15.42
N TYR A 129 8.79 -11.67 16.18
CA TYR A 129 8.71 -11.75 17.65
C TYR A 129 9.14 -10.45 18.34
N LYS A 130 9.96 -9.63 17.67
CA LYS A 130 10.36 -8.33 18.20
C LYS A 130 9.20 -7.36 18.24
N LYS A 131 8.99 -6.69 19.37
CA LYS A 131 8.01 -5.59 19.42
C LYS A 131 8.31 -4.57 18.33
N THR A 132 7.30 -4.27 17.55
CA THR A 132 7.42 -3.45 16.34
C THR A 132 6.36 -2.40 16.33
N THR A 133 6.72 -1.19 15.92
CA THR A 133 5.75 -0.15 15.56
C THR A 133 5.43 -0.26 14.08
N ALA A 134 4.14 -0.32 13.77
CA ALA A 134 3.67 -0.36 12.38
C ALA A 134 2.51 0.60 12.16
N ILE A 135 2.53 1.28 11.03
CA ILE A 135 1.45 2.15 10.56
C ILE A 135 0.96 1.57 9.23
N LEU A 136 -0.29 1.15 9.21
CA LEU A 136 -0.94 0.54 8.04
C LEU A 136 -1.99 1.52 7.52
N VAL A 137 -1.80 2.02 6.30
CA VAL A 137 -2.69 3.02 5.69
C VAL A 137 -3.46 2.38 4.55
N ALA A 138 -4.78 2.38 4.65
CA ALA A 138 -5.68 1.76 3.69
C ALA A 138 -5.18 0.35 3.26
N PRO A 139 -4.86 -0.53 4.22
CA PRO A 139 -4.33 -1.86 3.89
C PRO A 139 -5.37 -2.66 3.13
N THR A 140 -4.92 -3.61 2.32
CA THR A 140 -5.81 -4.38 1.43
C THR A 140 -5.94 -5.82 1.92
N PHE A 141 -6.77 -6.07 2.92
CA PHE A 141 -7.07 -7.41 3.44
C PHE A 141 -8.18 -8.12 2.65
N GLY A 142 -8.06 -8.11 1.35
CA GLY A 142 -9.01 -8.63 0.38
C GLY A 142 -9.67 -7.52 -0.42
N THR A 143 -9.68 -7.65 -1.74
CA THR A 143 -10.31 -6.69 -2.63
C THR A 143 -10.77 -7.35 -3.92
N VAL A 144 -11.82 -6.80 -4.51
CA VAL A 144 -12.24 -7.16 -5.88
C VAL A 144 -11.25 -6.67 -6.93
N THR A 145 -10.42 -5.66 -6.60
CA THR A 145 -9.46 -5.07 -7.53
C THR A 145 -8.12 -5.81 -7.58
N GLY A 146 -7.96 -6.89 -6.83
CA GLY A 146 -6.74 -7.70 -6.81
C GLY A 146 -6.51 -8.56 -8.06
N SER A 147 -7.50 -8.69 -8.95
CA SER A 147 -7.44 -9.48 -10.17
C SER A 147 -8.02 -8.70 -11.35
N GLU A 148 -7.34 -8.75 -12.51
CA GLU A 148 -7.84 -8.19 -13.77
C GLU A 148 -9.19 -8.79 -14.14
N ASP A 149 -9.29 -10.11 -14.07
CA ASP A 149 -10.50 -10.84 -14.44
C ASP A 149 -11.66 -10.45 -13.52
N ALA A 150 -11.44 -10.41 -12.20
CA ALA A 150 -12.46 -10.01 -11.23
C ALA A 150 -12.94 -8.55 -11.45
N MET A 151 -12.05 -7.62 -11.80
CA MET A 151 -12.45 -6.26 -12.15
C MET A 151 -13.29 -6.22 -13.43
N ILE A 152 -12.91 -7.02 -14.44
CA ILE A 152 -13.66 -7.09 -15.70
C ILE A 152 -15.06 -7.66 -15.47
N ASP A 153 -15.17 -8.74 -14.69
CA ASP A 153 -16.45 -9.37 -14.34
C ASP A 153 -17.36 -8.37 -13.60
N ARG A 154 -16.82 -7.67 -12.61
CA ARG A 154 -17.57 -6.63 -11.87
C ARG A 154 -18.03 -5.47 -12.76
N LEU A 155 -17.20 -5.05 -13.73
CA LEU A 155 -17.61 -4.03 -14.69
C LEU A 155 -18.75 -4.49 -15.61
N GLU A 156 -18.81 -5.79 -15.92
CA GLU A 156 -19.93 -6.37 -16.68
C GLU A 156 -21.18 -6.52 -15.81
N GLU A 157 -21.06 -7.04 -14.59
CA GLU A 157 -22.17 -7.20 -13.65
C GLU A 157 -22.87 -5.86 -13.36
N ASN A 158 -22.09 -4.78 -13.22
CA ASN A 158 -22.59 -3.44 -12.91
C ASN A 158 -22.77 -2.55 -14.16
N LYS A 159 -22.84 -3.16 -15.34
CA LYS A 159 -23.10 -2.45 -16.58
C LYS A 159 -24.56 -2.00 -16.63
N GLY A 160 -24.74 -0.68 -16.82
CA GLY A 160 -26.07 -0.14 -17.12
C GLY A 160 -26.54 -0.49 -18.54
N ASP A 161 -27.85 -0.38 -18.77
CA ASP A 161 -28.46 -0.64 -20.07
C ASP A 161 -28.13 0.46 -21.09
N GLY A 162 -27.99 0.07 -22.36
CA GLY A 162 -27.86 0.96 -23.50
C GLY A 162 -26.48 1.02 -24.13
N PHE A 163 -26.45 1.56 -25.34
CA PHE A 163 -25.24 1.63 -26.18
C PHE A 163 -24.09 2.44 -25.56
N LEU A 164 -24.41 3.59 -24.95
CA LEU A 164 -23.41 4.44 -24.28
C LEU A 164 -22.77 3.75 -23.08
N GLU A 165 -23.53 3.00 -22.30
CA GLU A 165 -23.03 2.25 -21.17
C GLU A 165 -22.13 1.08 -21.62
N THR A 166 -22.48 0.46 -22.75
CA THR A 166 -21.62 -0.57 -23.37
C THR A 166 -20.28 0.02 -23.81
N LEU A 167 -20.26 1.19 -24.42
CA LEU A 167 -19.01 1.87 -24.82
C LEU A 167 -18.17 2.26 -23.59
N LYS A 168 -18.79 2.80 -22.54
CA LYS A 168 -18.10 3.16 -21.30
C LYS A 168 -17.47 1.93 -20.64
N THR A 169 -18.22 0.84 -20.51
CA THR A 169 -17.74 -0.41 -19.95
C THR A 169 -16.59 -0.97 -20.79
N GLY A 170 -16.70 -0.96 -22.12
CA GLY A 170 -15.63 -1.37 -23.02
C GLY A 170 -14.35 -0.53 -22.88
N PHE A 171 -14.48 0.78 -22.66
CA PHE A 171 -13.35 1.67 -22.37
C PHE A 171 -12.71 1.34 -21.03
N LEU A 172 -13.50 1.17 -19.96
CA LEU A 172 -13.01 0.84 -18.62
C LEU A 172 -12.28 -0.50 -18.59
N LYS A 173 -12.78 -1.52 -19.31
CA LYS A 173 -12.08 -2.81 -19.47
C LYS A 173 -10.72 -2.64 -20.14
N LYS A 174 -10.59 -1.77 -21.16
CA LYS A 174 -9.29 -1.47 -21.75
C LYS A 174 -8.35 -0.80 -20.73
N VAL A 175 -8.88 0.14 -19.93
CA VAL A 175 -8.10 0.78 -18.86
C VAL A 175 -7.63 -0.27 -17.85
N VAL A 176 -8.52 -1.15 -17.37
CA VAL A 176 -8.17 -2.24 -16.47
C VAL A 176 -7.07 -3.11 -17.06
N LYS A 177 -7.20 -3.57 -18.30
CA LYS A 177 -6.19 -4.40 -19.00
C LYS A 177 -4.82 -3.73 -19.12
N ILE A 178 -4.78 -2.40 -19.23
CA ILE A 178 -3.52 -1.65 -19.35
C ILE A 178 -2.90 -1.39 -17.98
N THR A 179 -3.72 -1.18 -16.96
CA THR A 179 -3.29 -0.74 -15.61
C THR A 179 -3.14 -1.87 -14.62
N SER A 180 -3.88 -2.97 -14.80
CA SER A 180 -3.79 -4.12 -13.91
C SER A 180 -2.49 -4.89 -14.12
N SER A 181 -1.93 -5.35 -13.04
CA SER A 181 -0.78 -6.24 -13.06
C SER A 181 -1.25 -7.68 -13.20
N ARG A 182 -0.74 -8.40 -14.19
CA ARG A 182 -1.02 -9.84 -14.38
C ARG A 182 -0.11 -10.74 -13.52
N ARG A 183 0.42 -10.23 -12.42
CA ARG A 183 1.38 -10.95 -11.59
C ARG A 183 0.67 -11.87 -10.60
N SER A 184 1.26 -13.02 -10.35
CA SER A 184 0.73 -13.99 -9.37
C SER A 184 0.54 -13.37 -7.98
N VAL A 185 1.48 -12.54 -7.53
CA VAL A 185 1.42 -11.84 -6.23
C VAL A 185 0.24 -10.87 -6.09
N ASP A 186 -0.35 -10.40 -7.18
CA ASP A 186 -1.51 -9.50 -7.11
C ASP A 186 -2.81 -10.27 -6.88
N ARG A 187 -2.83 -11.56 -7.25
CA ARG A 187 -3.94 -12.48 -6.94
C ARG A 187 -4.03 -12.79 -5.45
N ASP A 188 -2.91 -12.73 -4.73
CA ASP A 188 -2.88 -12.94 -3.28
C ASP A 188 -3.66 -11.87 -2.50
N MET A 189 -3.94 -10.70 -3.11
CA MET A 189 -4.80 -9.66 -2.51
C MET A 189 -6.30 -9.92 -2.69
N TYR A 190 -6.68 -10.86 -3.55
CA TYR A 190 -8.08 -11.11 -3.82
C TYR A 190 -8.77 -11.69 -2.57
N TYR A 191 -10.02 -11.29 -2.32
CA TYR A 191 -10.73 -11.62 -1.07
C TYR A 191 -10.91 -13.12 -0.83
N THR A 192 -10.87 -13.95 -1.87
CA THR A 192 -10.94 -15.43 -1.74
C THR A 192 -9.56 -16.09 -1.67
N SER A 193 -8.45 -15.31 -1.65
CA SER A 193 -7.13 -15.91 -1.59
C SER A 193 -6.86 -16.54 -0.23
N ASN A 194 -6.18 -17.68 -0.22
CA ASN A 194 -5.75 -18.34 1.00
C ASN A 194 -4.83 -17.42 1.83
N PHE A 195 -3.98 -16.62 1.19
CA PHE A 195 -3.07 -15.70 1.85
C PHE A 195 -3.83 -14.66 2.68
N VAL A 196 -4.87 -14.02 2.12
CA VAL A 196 -5.72 -13.07 2.86
C VAL A 196 -6.45 -13.76 4.00
N ALA A 197 -7.02 -14.94 3.74
CA ALA A 197 -7.76 -15.69 4.76
C ALA A 197 -6.85 -16.08 5.94
N GLU A 198 -5.64 -16.54 5.67
CA GLU A 198 -4.66 -16.87 6.71
C GLU A 198 -4.20 -15.64 7.47
N THR A 199 -3.86 -14.54 6.77
CA THR A 199 -3.48 -13.28 7.41
C THR A 199 -4.58 -12.80 8.37
N LYS A 200 -5.84 -12.78 7.94
CA LYS A 200 -6.96 -12.41 8.84
C LYS A 200 -7.10 -13.34 10.05
N ARG A 201 -6.91 -14.63 9.86
CA ARG A 201 -6.97 -15.62 10.96
C ARG A 201 -5.90 -15.39 12.01
N MET A 202 -4.75 -14.88 11.61
CA MET A 202 -3.59 -14.68 12.49
C MET A 202 -3.52 -13.28 13.11
N PHE A 203 -4.52 -12.41 12.89
CA PHE A 203 -4.53 -11.05 13.47
C PHE A 203 -4.36 -11.03 14.99
N SER A 204 -4.77 -12.08 15.71
CA SER A 204 -4.52 -12.21 17.16
C SER A 204 -3.04 -12.15 17.55
N ASN A 205 -2.13 -12.51 16.64
CA ASN A 205 -0.68 -12.44 16.88
C ASN A 205 -0.14 -11.01 16.85
N LEU A 206 -0.95 -10.06 16.34
CA LEU A 206 -0.55 -8.65 16.22
C LEU A 206 -0.58 -7.89 17.55
N LYS A 207 -1.25 -8.40 18.57
CA LYS A 207 -1.47 -7.74 19.87
C LYS A 207 -0.19 -7.30 20.60
N ASP A 208 0.93 -7.97 20.35
CA ASP A 208 2.21 -7.67 20.99
C ASP A 208 2.98 -6.53 20.29
N HIS A 209 2.48 -6.05 19.16
CA HIS A 209 3.03 -4.94 18.40
C HIS A 209 2.27 -3.62 18.67
N TYR A 210 2.93 -2.50 18.39
CA TYR A 210 2.26 -1.19 18.39
C TYR A 210 1.76 -0.88 16.97
N ILE A 211 0.50 -1.20 16.69
CA ILE A 211 -0.07 -1.04 15.35
C ILE A 211 -1.09 0.10 15.34
N VAL A 212 -0.92 1.01 14.39
CA VAL A 212 -1.89 2.02 14.00
C VAL A 212 -2.45 1.65 12.64
N ASN A 213 -3.74 1.36 12.58
CA ASN A 213 -4.45 1.07 11.35
C ASN A 213 -5.25 2.28 10.90
N VAL A 214 -4.96 2.81 9.73
CA VAL A 214 -5.65 3.96 9.13
C VAL A 214 -6.57 3.46 8.04
N VAL A 215 -7.87 3.57 8.27
CA VAL A 215 -8.93 3.14 7.35
C VAL A 215 -9.38 4.32 6.51
N ALA A 216 -9.33 4.20 5.20
CA ALA A 216 -9.75 5.25 4.28
C ALA A 216 -11.19 4.99 3.77
N ARG A 217 -11.97 6.07 3.70
CA ARG A 217 -13.32 6.09 3.11
C ARG A 217 -13.41 7.19 2.08
N CYS A 218 -14.15 6.98 1.01
CA CYS A 218 -14.40 8.04 0.04
C CYS A 218 -15.00 9.26 0.73
N PRO A 219 -14.48 10.45 0.44
CA PRO A 219 -15.14 11.69 0.88
C PRO A 219 -16.49 11.84 0.17
N ASP A 220 -17.42 12.57 0.80
CA ASP A 220 -18.72 12.84 0.22
C ASP A 220 -18.58 13.46 -1.18
N SER A 221 -19.19 12.80 -2.17
CA SER A 221 -19.09 13.18 -3.58
C SER A 221 -19.73 14.55 -3.87
N ALA A 222 -20.71 14.97 -3.04
CA ALA A 222 -21.39 16.25 -3.21
C ALA A 222 -20.47 17.42 -2.84
N THR A 223 -19.58 17.27 -1.87
CA THR A 223 -18.66 18.29 -1.40
C THR A 223 -17.34 18.33 -2.16
N GLN A 224 -17.05 17.30 -2.97
CA GLN A 224 -15.79 17.20 -3.70
C GLN A 224 -15.71 18.18 -4.89
N LYS A 225 -14.66 19.01 -4.86
CA LYS A 225 -14.33 19.92 -5.99
C LYS A 225 -13.42 19.23 -7.03
N SER A 226 -12.66 18.23 -6.64
CA SER A 226 -11.70 17.53 -7.52
C SER A 226 -12.39 16.61 -8.52
N ILE A 227 -12.23 16.90 -9.80
CA ILE A 227 -12.73 16.06 -10.90
C ILE A 227 -12.07 14.67 -10.83
N LYS A 228 -10.78 14.59 -10.51
CA LYS A 228 -10.05 13.31 -10.39
C LYS A 228 -10.67 12.43 -9.31
N THR A 229 -10.98 13.00 -8.15
CA THR A 229 -11.64 12.29 -7.05
C THR A 229 -13.02 11.78 -7.46
N LYS A 230 -13.83 12.63 -8.12
CA LYS A 230 -15.15 12.21 -8.63
C LYS A 230 -15.06 11.07 -9.63
N LEU A 231 -14.10 11.13 -10.57
CA LEU A 231 -13.89 10.06 -11.54
C LEU A 231 -13.47 8.76 -10.87
N PHE A 232 -12.62 8.84 -9.85
CA PHE A 232 -12.17 7.67 -9.09
C PHE A 232 -13.32 7.03 -8.30
N ILE A 233 -14.13 7.82 -7.61
CA ILE A 233 -15.34 7.35 -6.91
C ILE A 233 -16.31 6.69 -7.89
N ASN A 234 -16.54 7.30 -9.05
CA ASN A 234 -17.42 6.72 -10.07
C ASN A 234 -16.86 5.40 -10.64
N PHE A 235 -15.56 5.28 -10.76
CA PHE A 235 -14.94 4.00 -11.13
C PHE A 235 -15.19 2.93 -10.07
N GLY A 236 -15.00 3.25 -8.78
CA GLY A 236 -15.33 2.36 -7.68
C GLY A 236 -16.79 1.89 -7.70
N LYS A 237 -17.75 2.82 -7.92
CA LYS A 237 -19.17 2.47 -8.08
C LYS A 237 -19.41 1.46 -9.21
N ARG A 238 -18.67 1.59 -10.32
CA ARG A 238 -18.74 0.62 -11.44
C ARG A 238 -18.17 -0.75 -11.10
N LEU A 239 -17.31 -0.82 -10.09
CA LEU A 239 -16.82 -2.09 -9.53
C LEU A 239 -17.75 -2.64 -8.43
N GLY A 240 -18.91 -2.01 -8.21
CA GLY A 240 -19.87 -2.41 -7.17
C GLY A 240 -19.47 -1.95 -5.76
N LEU A 241 -18.55 -0.99 -5.62
CA LEU A 241 -18.11 -0.46 -4.34
C LEU A 241 -18.99 0.73 -3.93
N SER A 242 -19.57 0.67 -2.71
CA SER A 242 -20.25 1.80 -2.10
C SER A 242 -19.21 2.85 -1.65
N PRO A 243 -19.38 4.14 -2.02
CA PRO A 243 -18.47 5.18 -1.56
C PRO A 243 -18.45 5.35 -0.03
N GLU A 244 -19.57 5.10 0.63
CA GLU A 244 -19.71 5.23 2.08
C GLU A 244 -18.96 4.10 2.82
N GLU A 245 -18.78 2.95 2.14
CA GLU A 245 -18.18 1.74 2.69
C GLU A 245 -16.86 1.35 2.01
N SER A 246 -16.25 2.24 1.24
CA SER A 246 -14.99 2.00 0.55
C SER A 246 -14.18 3.27 0.34
N ASP A 247 -12.91 3.12 0.01
CA ASP A 247 -12.04 4.20 -0.49
C ASP A 247 -12.02 4.31 -2.02
N GLY A 248 -12.97 3.61 -2.68
CA GLY A 248 -13.10 3.51 -4.14
C GLY A 248 -12.29 2.38 -4.78
N MET A 249 -11.49 1.64 -4.01
CA MET A 249 -10.73 0.45 -4.46
C MET A 249 -10.88 -0.73 -3.51
N VAL A 250 -11.01 -0.46 -2.21
CA VAL A 250 -11.07 -1.45 -1.14
C VAL A 250 -12.21 -1.10 -0.21
N GLU A 251 -13.06 -2.06 0.10
CA GLU A 251 -14.10 -1.92 1.12
C GLU A 251 -13.45 -1.68 2.49
N THR A 252 -14.06 -0.83 3.31
CA THR A 252 -13.55 -0.49 4.65
C THR A 252 -13.42 -1.73 5.54
N ALA A 253 -14.39 -2.64 5.47
CA ALA A 253 -14.34 -3.92 6.18
C ALA A 253 -13.09 -4.77 5.80
N ASN A 254 -12.55 -4.56 4.60
CA ASN A 254 -11.32 -5.21 4.12
C ASN A 254 -10.05 -4.36 4.33
N GLN A 255 -10.16 -3.23 5.03
CA GLN A 255 -9.04 -2.43 5.53
C GLN A 255 -8.90 -2.56 7.05
N GLU A 256 -9.93 -3.06 7.73
CA GLU A 256 -9.99 -3.10 9.19
C GLU A 256 -9.28 -4.32 9.77
N ILE A 257 -8.56 -4.09 10.86
CA ILE A 257 -8.08 -5.11 11.79
C ILE A 257 -8.91 -4.99 13.06
N THR A 258 -9.30 -6.10 13.63
CA THR A 258 -10.08 -6.12 14.89
C THR A 258 -9.39 -5.29 15.96
N LYS A 259 -10.12 -4.34 16.56
CA LYS A 259 -9.56 -3.34 17.49
C LYS A 259 -8.84 -3.93 18.69
N GLU A 260 -9.21 -5.14 19.13
CA GLU A 260 -8.54 -5.84 20.24
C GLU A 260 -7.11 -6.28 19.93
N PHE A 261 -6.75 -6.36 18.63
CA PHE A 261 -5.43 -6.81 18.17
C PHE A 261 -4.48 -5.67 17.78
N ILE A 262 -4.97 -4.43 17.84
CA ILE A 262 -4.20 -3.24 17.45
C ILE A 262 -4.30 -2.13 18.50
N LYS A 263 -3.35 -1.23 18.48
CA LYS A 263 -3.32 -0.11 19.42
C LYS A 263 -4.33 0.97 19.08
N MET A 264 -4.53 1.26 17.79
CA MET A 264 -5.37 2.33 17.32
C MET A 264 -5.91 2.05 15.93
N SER A 265 -7.21 2.32 15.71
CA SER A 265 -7.83 2.40 14.39
C SER A 265 -8.35 3.82 14.18
N ILE A 266 -8.01 4.42 13.04
CA ILE A 266 -8.35 5.81 12.71
C ILE A 266 -8.99 5.84 11.33
N ASP A 267 -10.18 6.43 11.24
CA ASP A 267 -10.86 6.66 9.97
C ASP A 267 -10.43 7.99 9.35
N ILE A 268 -10.16 8.00 8.05
CA ILE A 268 -9.87 9.21 7.28
C ILE A 268 -10.78 9.32 6.06
N GLN A 269 -11.06 10.55 5.66
CA GLN A 269 -11.79 10.85 4.42
C GLN A 269 -10.80 11.00 3.27
N ALA A 270 -10.60 9.93 2.50
CA ALA A 270 -9.68 9.91 1.36
C ALA A 270 -10.05 8.83 0.35
N ILE A 271 -9.76 9.07 -0.93
CA ILE A 271 -9.74 7.99 -1.92
C ILE A 271 -8.43 7.21 -1.81
N HIS A 272 -8.44 5.95 -2.20
CA HIS A 272 -7.30 5.04 -2.07
C HIS A 272 -5.94 5.65 -2.49
N PRO A 273 -5.80 6.31 -3.65
CA PRO A 273 -4.52 6.88 -4.07
C PRO A 273 -4.01 8.05 -3.22
N THR A 274 -4.90 8.73 -2.48
CA THR A 274 -4.54 9.89 -1.64
C THR A 274 -4.57 9.57 -0.14
N ALA A 275 -4.92 8.35 0.23
CA ALA A 275 -5.04 7.94 1.63
C ALA A 275 -3.77 8.21 2.42
N LEU A 276 -2.63 7.96 1.82
CA LEU A 276 -1.34 8.14 2.45
C LEU A 276 -0.99 9.62 2.71
N GLU A 277 -1.26 10.50 1.75
CA GLU A 277 -1.10 11.95 1.91
C GLU A 277 -2.04 12.46 3.01
N SER A 278 -3.28 11.99 3.02
CA SER A 278 -4.27 12.34 4.04
C SER A 278 -3.90 11.83 5.44
N ALA A 279 -3.13 10.75 5.54
CA ALA A 279 -2.65 10.17 6.79
C ALA A 279 -1.37 10.84 7.34
N ASN A 280 -0.77 11.79 6.66
CA ASN A 280 0.53 12.38 7.02
C ASN A 280 0.61 12.86 8.48
N ASN A 281 -0.42 13.59 8.96
CA ASN A 281 -0.43 14.08 10.33
C ASN A 281 -0.47 12.95 11.35
N ILE A 282 -1.24 11.88 11.05
CA ILE A 282 -1.33 10.70 11.90
C ILE A 282 0.03 10.00 11.98
N ILE A 283 0.67 9.83 10.84
CA ILE A 283 2.00 9.21 10.74
C ILE A 283 3.02 10.04 11.52
N ASP A 284 3.02 11.37 11.36
CA ASP A 284 3.92 12.27 12.09
C ASP A 284 3.71 12.18 13.61
N ASP A 285 2.45 12.15 14.06
CA ASP A 285 2.12 12.01 15.49
C ASP A 285 2.57 10.68 16.08
N VAL A 286 2.42 9.58 15.36
CA VAL A 286 2.90 8.26 15.79
C VAL A 286 4.41 8.26 15.89
N LEU A 287 5.09 8.79 14.89
CA LEU A 287 6.55 8.85 14.87
C LEU A 287 7.12 9.79 15.96
N ARG A 288 6.40 10.85 16.34
CA ARG A 288 6.77 11.72 17.49
C ARG A 288 6.69 10.97 18.80
N ARG A 289 5.67 10.14 19.00
CA ARG A 289 5.53 9.33 20.23
C ARG A 289 6.67 8.34 20.40
N GLU A 290 7.17 7.80 19.30
CA GLU A 290 8.36 6.93 19.31
C GLU A 290 9.65 7.65 19.75
N GLU A 291 9.76 8.97 19.55
CA GLU A 291 10.88 9.75 20.12
C GLU A 291 10.82 9.80 21.65
N PHE A 292 9.62 9.99 22.20
CA PHE A 292 9.44 10.12 23.66
C PHE A 292 9.57 8.78 24.41
N SER A 293 9.36 7.65 23.75
CA SER A 293 9.52 6.33 24.39
C SER A 293 10.97 5.90 24.60
N LYS A 294 11.95 6.70 24.15
CA LYS A 294 13.39 6.46 24.22
C LYS A 294 14.14 7.41 25.17
N ALA A 295 13.48 8.43 25.66
CA ALA A 295 14.01 9.33 26.68
C ALA A 295 13.66 8.80 28.09
#